data_162c8c0e9411574b02a4d39738b5c465
#
_entry.id   162c8c0e9411574b02a4d39738b5c465
#
_cell.length_a   1.000
_cell.length_b   1.000
_cell.length_c   1.000
_cell.angle_alpha   90.00
_cell.angle_beta   90.00
_cell.angle_gamma   90.00
#
_symmetry.space_group_name_H-M   'P 1'
#
loop_
_entity.id
_entity.type
_entity.pdbx_description
1 polymer ?
#
loop_
_entity_poly.entity_id
_entity_poly.type
_entity_poly.pdbx_seq_one_letter_code
_entity_poly.pdbx_strand_id
1 'polypeptide(L)'
;GVAILAALVSAITQKPVRQDIAVTGEISIQGEVKPVGGIMEKIYGAKQNDMSAVIIPARNLKEVPSDLSGINVYGVERAEEALEILFSE
;
A
#
# COMPACT_ATOMS: atom_id res chain seq x y z
N GLY A 1 3.59 -6.03 -8.96
CA GLY A 1 2.69 -5.38 -8.02
C GLY A 1 2.92 -3.88 -7.93
N VAL A 2 2.19 -3.25 -7.04
CA VAL A 2 2.26 -1.79 -6.85
C VAL A 2 3.67 -1.33 -6.48
N ALA A 3 4.37 -2.09 -5.65
CA ALA A 3 5.72 -1.72 -5.22
C ALA A 3 6.71 -1.66 -6.39
N ILE A 4 6.59 -2.58 -7.34
CA ILE A 4 7.44 -2.60 -8.54
C ILE A 4 7.12 -1.40 -9.41
N LEU A 5 5.83 -1.09 -9.60
CA LEU A 5 5.41 0.07 -10.37
C LEU A 5 5.95 1.36 -9.75
N ALA A 6 5.86 1.49 -8.43
CA ALA A 6 6.37 2.67 -7.72
C ALA A 6 7.88 2.83 -7.91
N ALA A 7 8.62 1.71 -7.87
CA ALA A 7 10.06 1.74 -8.08
C ALA A 7 10.42 2.20 -9.49
N LEU A 8 9.67 1.74 -10.50
CA LEU A 8 9.86 2.16 -11.88
C LEU A 8 9.56 3.65 -12.07
N VAL A 9 8.47 4.14 -11.49
CA VAL A 9 8.11 5.55 -11.56
C VAL A 9 9.17 6.40 -10.86
N SER A 10 9.66 5.96 -9.70
CA SER A 10 10.72 6.65 -8.99
C SER A 10 11.99 6.77 -9.84
N ALA A 11 12.38 5.67 -10.52
CA ALA A 11 13.55 5.67 -11.37
C ALA A 11 13.41 6.63 -12.55
N ILE A 12 12.22 6.72 -13.14
CA ILE A 12 11.95 7.59 -14.30
C ILE A 12 11.87 9.06 -13.89
N THR A 13 11.17 9.36 -12.79
CA THR A 13 10.92 10.73 -12.35
C THR A 13 12.01 11.28 -11.43
N GLN A 14 12.88 10.40 -10.93
CA GLN A 14 13.91 10.73 -9.94
C GLN A 14 13.36 11.24 -8.62
N LYS A 15 12.10 10.94 -8.32
CA LYS A 15 11.48 11.28 -7.04
C LYS A 15 11.59 10.08 -6.09
N PRO A 16 11.98 10.31 -4.82
CA PRO A 16 12.07 9.21 -3.87
C PRO A 16 10.70 8.69 -3.48
N VAL A 17 10.61 7.38 -3.30
CA VAL A 17 9.43 6.73 -2.76
C VAL A 17 9.57 6.66 -1.23
N ARG A 18 8.47 6.91 -0.51
CA ARG A 18 8.49 6.79 0.94
C ARG A 18 8.84 5.37 1.36
N GLN A 19 9.79 5.24 2.27
CA GLN A 19 10.29 3.95 2.75
C GLN A 19 9.55 3.44 3.99
N ASP A 20 8.73 4.30 4.60
CA ASP A 20 8.00 3.99 5.83
C ASP A 20 6.58 3.47 5.57
N ILE A 21 6.24 3.21 4.31
CA ILE A 21 4.93 2.72 3.90
C ILE A 21 5.07 1.35 3.25
N ALA A 22 4.38 0.37 3.82
CA ALA A 22 4.30 -0.96 3.22
C ALA A 22 3.17 -0.99 2.18
N VAL A 23 3.36 -1.74 1.11
CA VAL A 23 2.37 -1.84 0.05
C VAL A 23 2.00 -3.31 -0.16
N THR A 24 0.71 -3.60 -0.21
CA THR A 24 0.20 -4.93 -0.52
C THR A 24 -0.90 -4.81 -1.56
N GLY A 25 -0.90 -5.71 -2.54
CA GLY A 25 -1.88 -5.73 -3.61
C GLY A 25 -1.24 -6.06 -4.94
N GLU A 26 -2.06 -6.48 -5.88
CA GLU A 26 -1.65 -6.76 -7.25
C GLU A 26 -2.38 -5.82 -8.19
N ILE A 27 -1.74 -5.46 -9.30
CA ILE A 27 -2.31 -4.55 -10.29
C ILE A 27 -2.81 -5.35 -11.49
N SER A 28 -4.05 -5.10 -11.89
CA SER A 28 -4.61 -5.66 -13.12
C SER A 28 -4.12 -4.86 -14.33
N ILE A 29 -4.41 -5.38 -15.52
CA ILE A 29 -4.08 -4.70 -16.78
C ILE A 29 -4.73 -3.32 -16.84
N GLN A 30 -5.91 -3.16 -16.25
CA GLN A 30 -6.64 -1.88 -16.22
C GLN A 30 -6.15 -0.94 -15.13
N GLY A 31 -5.14 -1.32 -14.36
CA GLY A 31 -4.62 -0.50 -13.28
C GLY A 31 -5.40 -0.59 -11.97
N GLU A 32 -6.28 -1.57 -11.84
CA GLU A 32 -7.04 -1.80 -10.61
C GLU A 32 -6.20 -2.60 -9.61
N VAL A 33 -6.31 -2.24 -8.34
CA VAL A 33 -5.66 -2.96 -7.25
C VAL A 33 -6.61 -4.05 -6.76
N LYS A 34 -6.19 -5.30 -6.93
CA LYS A 34 -7.02 -6.45 -6.57
C LYS A 34 -6.87 -6.83 -5.11
N PRO A 35 -7.94 -7.34 -4.47
CA PRO A 35 -7.84 -7.82 -3.09
C PRO A 35 -6.88 -9.01 -2.97
N VAL A 36 -6.27 -9.13 -1.80
CA VAL A 36 -5.32 -10.21 -1.51
C VAL A 36 -5.75 -10.95 -0.25
N GLY A 37 -5.21 -12.16 -0.08
CA GLY A 37 -5.41 -12.93 1.16
C GLY A 37 -4.37 -12.56 2.20
N GLY A 38 -4.63 -12.91 3.47
CA GLY A 38 -3.68 -12.71 4.56
C GLY A 38 -3.40 -11.26 4.89
N ILE A 39 -4.40 -10.38 4.71
CA ILE A 39 -4.19 -8.94 4.87
C ILE A 39 -3.78 -8.56 6.30
N MET A 40 -4.38 -9.19 7.32
CA MET A 40 -4.07 -8.87 8.70
C MET A 40 -2.64 -9.25 9.06
N GLU A 41 -2.14 -10.36 8.52
CA GLU A 41 -0.75 -10.78 8.73
C GLU A 41 0.21 -9.77 8.14
N LYS A 42 -0.14 -9.21 6.98
CA LYS A 42 0.67 -8.19 6.32
C LYS A 42 0.68 -6.89 7.10
N ILE A 43 -0.48 -6.50 7.64
CA ILE A 43 -0.59 -5.29 8.47
C ILE A 43 0.23 -5.45 9.75
N TYR A 44 0.12 -6.58 10.43
CA TYR A 44 0.90 -6.82 11.64
C TYR A 44 2.40 -6.89 11.36
N GLY A 45 2.80 -7.48 10.23
CA GLY A 45 4.20 -7.47 9.81
C GLY A 45 4.74 -6.06 9.59
N ALA A 46 3.97 -5.21 8.93
CA ALA A 46 4.34 -3.81 8.73
C ALA A 46 4.47 -3.07 10.06
N LYS A 47 3.54 -3.32 10.98
CA LYS A 47 3.56 -2.72 12.31
C LYS A 47 4.80 -3.15 13.09
N GLN A 48 5.18 -4.42 13.02
CA GLN A 48 6.37 -4.95 13.68
C GLN A 48 7.66 -4.38 13.11
N ASN A 49 7.64 -3.97 11.84
CA ASN A 49 8.79 -3.34 11.18
C ASN A 49 8.79 -1.81 11.32
N ASP A 50 7.98 -1.27 12.24
CA ASP A 50 7.89 0.16 12.52
C ASP A 50 7.49 1.01 11.32
N MET A 51 6.71 0.43 10.42
CA MET A 51 6.16 1.19 9.30
C MET A 51 5.11 2.18 9.78
N SER A 52 5.06 3.34 9.16
CA SER A 52 4.08 4.38 9.50
C SER A 52 2.70 4.06 8.95
N ALA A 53 2.64 3.39 7.80
CA ALA A 53 1.39 3.12 7.12
C ALA A 53 1.50 1.87 6.26
N VAL A 54 0.34 1.35 5.86
CA VAL A 54 0.24 0.27 4.90
C VAL A 54 -0.85 0.61 3.89
N ILE A 55 -0.57 0.36 2.62
CA ILE A 55 -1.53 0.54 1.53
C ILE A 55 -2.09 -0.83 1.18
N ILE A 56 -3.40 -0.97 1.21
CA ILE A 56 -4.08 -2.23 0.92
C ILE A 56 -5.15 -2.00 -0.14
N PRO A 57 -5.61 -3.07 -0.82
CA PRO A 57 -6.76 -2.93 -1.72
C PRO A 57 -7.99 -2.47 -0.94
N ALA A 58 -8.77 -1.55 -1.51
CA ALA A 58 -9.95 -1.02 -0.83
C ALA A 58 -10.93 -2.12 -0.41
N ARG A 59 -11.04 -3.18 -1.19
CA ARG A 59 -11.93 -4.30 -0.86
C ARG A 59 -11.51 -5.07 0.39
N ASN A 60 -10.25 -4.94 0.80
CA ASN A 60 -9.77 -5.57 2.03
C ASN A 60 -9.99 -4.72 3.28
N LEU A 61 -10.47 -3.48 3.14
CA LEU A 61 -10.71 -2.60 4.30
C LEU A 61 -11.68 -3.20 5.31
N LYS A 62 -12.64 -3.98 4.84
CA LYS A 62 -13.61 -4.64 5.72
C LYS A 62 -12.98 -5.64 6.68
N GLU A 63 -11.77 -6.11 6.38
CA GLU A 63 -11.04 -7.05 7.22
C GLU A 63 -10.22 -6.35 8.31
N VAL A 64 -10.11 -5.02 8.25
CA VAL A 64 -9.32 -4.24 9.18
C VAL A 64 -10.15 -3.90 10.41
N PRO A 65 -9.69 -4.24 11.64
CA PRO A 65 -10.42 -3.87 12.84
C PRO A 65 -10.51 -2.36 13.01
N SER A 66 -11.66 -1.86 13.47
CA SER A 66 -11.85 -0.44 13.70
C SER A 66 -10.99 0.11 14.84
N ASP A 67 -10.51 -0.78 15.72
CA ASP A 67 -9.68 -0.40 16.87
C ASP A 67 -8.18 -0.57 16.61
N LEU A 68 -7.79 -0.81 15.36
CA LEU A 68 -6.38 -0.92 14.99
C LEU A 68 -5.67 0.40 15.27
N SER A 69 -4.53 0.33 15.95
CA SER A 69 -3.74 1.51 16.30
C SER A 69 -2.26 1.24 16.03
N GLY A 70 -1.48 2.31 15.99
CA GLY A 70 -0.04 2.23 15.79
C GLY A 70 0.41 2.19 14.34
N ILE A 71 -0.52 2.13 13.40
CA ILE A 71 -0.23 2.17 11.96
C ILE A 71 -1.44 2.71 11.22
N ASN A 72 -1.21 3.49 10.17
CA ASN A 72 -2.28 3.99 9.31
C ASN A 72 -2.53 3.00 8.17
N VAL A 73 -3.80 2.79 7.84
CA VAL A 73 -4.18 1.89 6.75
C VAL A 73 -4.92 2.69 5.68
N TYR A 74 -4.41 2.62 4.45
CA TYR A 74 -5.00 3.29 3.31
C TYR A 74 -5.56 2.26 2.33
N GLY A 75 -6.85 2.33 2.04
CA GLY A 75 -7.47 1.47 1.04
C GLY A 75 -7.48 2.17 -0.31
N VAL A 76 -6.98 1.50 -1.34
CA VAL A 76 -6.92 2.05 -2.68
C VAL A 76 -7.59 1.11 -3.68
N GLU A 77 -8.21 1.68 -4.71
CA GLU A 77 -8.85 0.91 -5.77
C GLU A 77 -7.99 0.86 -7.02
N ARG A 78 -7.11 1.84 -7.22
CA ARG A 78 -6.28 1.96 -8.41
C ARG A 78 -4.83 2.24 -8.05
N ALA A 79 -3.95 1.86 -8.97
CA ALA A 79 -2.51 2.05 -8.79
C ALA A 79 -2.13 3.53 -8.61
N GLU A 80 -2.84 4.43 -9.30
CA GLU A 80 -2.57 5.87 -9.21
C GLU A 80 -2.72 6.39 -7.78
N GLU A 81 -3.74 5.89 -7.05
CA GLU A 81 -3.96 6.29 -5.66
C GLU A 81 -2.79 5.87 -4.77
N ALA A 82 -2.28 4.65 -4.97
CA ALA A 82 -1.13 4.16 -4.22
C ALA A 82 0.11 5.01 -4.50
N LEU A 83 0.32 5.36 -5.77
CA LEU A 83 1.47 6.19 -6.17
C LEU A 83 1.39 7.59 -5.53
N GLU A 84 0.21 8.19 -5.47
CA GLU A 84 0.04 9.49 -4.82
C GLU A 84 0.47 9.43 -3.35
N ILE A 85 0.10 8.37 -2.64
CA ILE A 85 0.48 8.21 -1.24
C ILE A 85 1.99 7.99 -1.11
N LEU A 86 2.57 7.12 -1.95
CA LEU A 86 3.98 6.78 -1.87
C LEU A 86 4.91 7.94 -2.21
N PHE A 87 4.45 8.88 -3.03
CA PHE A 87 5.22 10.06 -3.40
C PHE A 87 4.79 11.32 -2.63
N SER A 88 3.91 11.18 -1.65
CA SER A 88 3.53 12.31 -0.79
C SER A 88 4.68 12.70 0.14
N GLU A 89 4.70 13.96 0.51
CA GLU A 89 5.70 14.49 1.44
C GLU A 89 5.29 14.38 2.89
#